data_151db980f7f09d646b2252e455541f66
#
_entry.id   151db980f7f09d646b2252e455541f66
#
_cell.length_a   1.000
_cell.length_b   1.000
_cell.length_c   1.000
_cell.angle_alpha   90.00
_cell.angle_beta   90.00
_cell.angle_gamma   90.00
#
_symmetry.space_group_name_H-M   'P 1'
#
loop_
_entity.id
_entity.type
_entity.pdbx_description
1 polymer ?
#
loop_
_entity_poly.entity_id
_entity_poly.type
_entity_poly.pdbx_seq_one_letter_code
_entity_poly.pdbx_strand_id
1 'polypeptide(L)'
;MKHYSTYQSQFIEMYFNENYPPEKLRKHIKVIRGVSYKPSDIKEANDSTSTIILRSNNIDEGQINFDDVVFVDSSRVSEEQIITSGDIVMCGSNGSKKLVGKAAELRIVPEVQTSFGAFCLGIRCNDSILPSYLSTYFQTSIYRDKIEAKGAGSNILNIKPDHIYDLEIPIPPVNQQMEFVKIAEQADKSKFELCKSIEAIDAVIKSLVNN
;
A
#
# COMPACT_ATOMS: atom_id res chain seq x y z
N MET A 1 4.80 20.33 -10.95
CA MET A 1 5.03 19.00 -11.59
C MET A 1 5.05 17.96 -10.50
N LYS A 2 4.21 16.91 -10.58
CA LYS A 2 4.29 15.77 -9.66
C LYS A 2 5.57 15.01 -10.03
N HIS A 3 6.59 15.01 -9.18
CA HIS A 3 7.76 14.17 -9.35
C HIS A 3 7.38 12.72 -9.04
N TYR A 4 7.05 11.96 -10.08
CA TYR A 4 6.96 10.51 -9.97
C TYR A 4 8.38 9.95 -9.84
N SER A 5 8.58 8.91 -9.03
CA SER A 5 9.88 8.27 -8.97
C SER A 5 10.22 7.65 -10.34
N THR A 6 11.49 7.60 -10.68
CA THR A 6 11.95 7.11 -11.98
C THR A 6 11.43 5.71 -12.32
N TYR A 7 11.30 4.82 -11.31
CA TYR A 7 10.82 3.44 -11.53
C TYR A 7 9.31 3.35 -11.80
N GLN A 8 8.49 4.29 -11.29
CA GLN A 8 7.05 4.34 -11.62
C GLN A 8 6.82 4.70 -13.08
N SER A 9 7.62 5.61 -13.62
CA SER A 9 7.60 5.95 -15.04
C SER A 9 8.07 4.77 -15.89
N GLN A 10 9.13 4.08 -15.48
CA GLN A 10 9.60 2.86 -16.14
C GLN A 10 8.56 1.73 -16.11
N PHE A 11 7.83 1.56 -14.99
CA PHE A 11 6.73 0.59 -14.90
C PHE A 11 5.68 0.84 -15.98
N ILE A 12 5.27 2.11 -16.16
CA ILE A 12 4.28 2.49 -17.16
C ILE A 12 4.82 2.20 -18.57
N GLU A 13 6.04 2.59 -18.87
CA GLU A 13 6.67 2.41 -20.18
C GLU A 13 6.84 0.92 -20.53
N MET A 14 7.26 0.09 -19.55
CA MET A 14 7.51 -1.33 -19.77
C MET A 14 6.23 -2.13 -20.00
N TYR A 15 5.14 -1.82 -19.30
CA TYR A 15 3.98 -2.72 -19.24
C TYR A 15 2.69 -2.14 -19.82
N PHE A 16 2.53 -0.81 -19.88
CA PHE A 16 1.34 -0.21 -20.47
C PHE A 16 1.54 0.04 -21.97
N ASN A 17 1.75 -1.06 -22.70
CA ASN A 17 1.96 -1.07 -24.15
C ASN A 17 1.17 -2.24 -24.77
N GLU A 18 1.22 -2.39 -26.09
CA GLU A 18 0.44 -3.39 -26.84
C GLU A 18 0.87 -4.84 -26.57
N ASN A 19 2.03 -5.07 -25.97
CA ASN A 19 2.54 -6.44 -25.71
C ASN A 19 1.81 -7.13 -24.55
N TYR A 20 1.18 -6.36 -23.65
CA TYR A 20 0.50 -6.87 -22.46
C TYR A 20 -0.94 -6.36 -22.41
N PRO A 21 -1.89 -7.07 -23.01
CA PRO A 21 -3.29 -6.68 -22.95
C PRO A 21 -3.76 -6.62 -21.49
N PRO A 22 -4.48 -5.57 -21.08
CA PRO A 22 -4.95 -5.42 -19.72
C PRO A 22 -5.95 -6.52 -19.35
N GLU A 23 -5.81 -7.05 -18.14
CA GLU A 23 -6.76 -7.99 -17.55
C GLU A 23 -7.39 -7.40 -16.28
N LYS A 24 -8.64 -7.81 -15.97
CA LYS A 24 -9.30 -7.43 -14.72
C LYS A 24 -8.62 -8.09 -13.53
N LEU A 25 -8.32 -7.30 -12.49
CA LEU A 25 -7.72 -7.78 -11.26
C LEU A 25 -8.55 -8.86 -10.55
N ARG A 26 -9.85 -8.95 -10.79
CA ARG A 26 -10.75 -9.96 -10.22
C ARG A 26 -10.23 -11.40 -10.36
N LYS A 27 -9.46 -11.71 -11.39
CA LYS A 27 -8.88 -13.03 -11.62
C LYS A 27 -7.60 -13.29 -10.79
N HIS A 28 -7.01 -12.26 -10.25
CA HIS A 28 -5.64 -12.27 -9.72
C HIS A 28 -5.55 -11.96 -8.23
N ILE A 29 -6.63 -11.44 -7.65
CA ILE A 29 -6.63 -10.98 -6.26
C ILE A 29 -7.91 -11.36 -5.51
N LYS A 30 -7.81 -11.37 -4.19
CA LYS A 30 -8.94 -11.36 -3.26
C LYS A 30 -8.94 -10.06 -2.47
N VAL A 31 -10.09 -9.38 -2.40
CA VAL A 31 -10.25 -8.16 -1.61
C VAL A 31 -11.01 -8.49 -0.33
N ILE A 32 -10.44 -8.12 0.81
CA ILE A 32 -10.92 -8.42 2.15
C ILE A 32 -11.35 -7.11 2.82
N ARG A 33 -12.50 -7.11 3.50
CA ARG A 33 -12.97 -5.95 4.25
C ARG A 33 -12.32 -5.92 5.63
N GLY A 34 -11.95 -4.72 6.09
CA GLY A 34 -11.32 -4.54 7.38
C GLY A 34 -12.25 -4.75 8.58
N VAL A 35 -11.65 -4.85 9.74
CA VAL A 35 -12.28 -5.12 11.03
C VAL A 35 -13.09 -3.92 11.49
N SER A 36 -14.36 -4.18 11.85
CA SER A 36 -15.21 -3.22 12.55
C SER A 36 -15.11 -3.46 14.04
N TYR A 37 -14.75 -2.42 14.78
CA TYR A 37 -14.62 -2.48 16.25
C TYR A 37 -15.23 -1.24 16.91
N LYS A 38 -15.54 -1.35 18.19
CA LYS A 38 -16.06 -0.26 19.03
C LYS A 38 -14.96 0.24 19.99
N PRO A 39 -15.10 1.42 20.58
CA PRO A 39 -14.16 1.90 21.61
C PRO A 39 -13.94 0.91 22.77
N SER A 40 -14.98 0.14 23.13
CA SER A 40 -14.89 -0.89 24.18
C SER A 40 -14.05 -2.10 23.80
N ASP A 41 -13.73 -2.29 22.52
CA ASP A 41 -12.92 -3.40 22.02
C ASP A 41 -11.42 -3.05 21.98
N ILE A 42 -11.07 -1.78 22.26
CA ILE A 42 -9.68 -1.32 22.27
C ILE A 42 -8.98 -1.89 23.52
N LYS A 43 -7.77 -2.38 23.30
CA LYS A 43 -6.89 -3.01 24.30
C LYS A 43 -5.60 -2.20 24.47
N GLU A 44 -4.87 -2.48 25.53
CA GLU A 44 -3.50 -1.96 25.71
C GLU A 44 -2.50 -2.70 24.80
N ALA A 45 -1.38 -2.02 24.48
CA ALA A 45 -0.37 -2.50 23.54
C ALA A 45 0.26 -3.87 23.93
N ASN A 46 0.29 -4.18 25.23
CA ASN A 46 0.95 -5.38 25.75
C ASN A 46 -0.05 -6.51 26.09
N ASP A 47 -1.31 -6.37 25.71
CA ASP A 47 -2.32 -7.43 25.95
C ASP A 47 -2.10 -8.55 24.92
N SER A 48 -1.78 -9.76 25.42
CA SER A 48 -1.54 -10.96 24.58
C SER A 48 -2.80 -11.41 23.80
N THR A 49 -3.97 -10.87 24.11
CA THR A 49 -5.24 -11.13 23.41
C THR A 49 -5.58 -10.02 22.40
N SER A 50 -4.64 -9.14 22.11
CA SER A 50 -4.83 -8.03 21.20
C SER A 50 -4.27 -8.29 19.80
N THR A 51 -4.87 -7.63 18.81
CA THR A 51 -4.44 -7.60 17.41
C THR A 51 -4.16 -6.15 17.02
N ILE A 52 -3.04 -5.92 16.35
CA ILE A 52 -2.72 -4.62 15.73
C ILE A 52 -3.71 -4.35 14.61
N ILE A 53 -4.30 -3.16 14.61
CA ILE A 53 -5.21 -2.69 13.55
C ILE A 53 -4.56 -1.52 12.82
N LEU A 54 -4.19 -1.75 11.57
CA LEU A 54 -3.71 -0.72 10.67
C LEU A 54 -4.87 0.15 10.19
N ARG A 55 -4.61 1.44 10.09
CA ARG A 55 -5.55 2.45 9.62
C ARG A 55 -4.93 3.23 8.45
N SER A 56 -5.67 4.16 7.86
CA SER A 56 -5.19 4.96 6.72
C SER A 56 -3.95 5.82 7.02
N ASN A 57 -3.72 6.20 8.28
CA ASN A 57 -2.51 6.91 8.72
C ASN A 57 -1.25 6.02 8.78
N ASN A 58 -1.43 4.70 8.79
CA ASN A 58 -0.33 3.75 8.74
C ASN A 58 0.14 3.44 7.30
N ILE A 59 -0.52 4.04 6.29
CA ILE A 59 -0.17 3.87 4.87
C ILE A 59 0.45 5.16 4.37
N ASP A 60 1.74 5.17 4.11
CA ASP A 60 2.41 6.34 3.59
C ASP A 60 3.47 5.98 2.53
N GLU A 61 3.47 6.73 1.42
CA GLU A 61 4.39 6.58 0.28
C GLU A 61 4.63 5.12 -0.17
N GLY A 62 3.58 4.27 -0.12
CA GLY A 62 3.68 2.85 -0.51
C GLY A 62 4.28 1.93 0.56
N GLN A 63 4.47 2.45 1.77
CA GLN A 63 5.00 1.71 2.92
C GLN A 63 3.98 1.68 4.06
N ILE A 64 4.08 0.66 4.91
CA ILE A 64 3.33 0.55 6.15
C ILE A 64 4.24 0.98 7.30
N ASN A 65 3.76 1.93 8.12
CA ASN A 65 4.38 2.29 9.39
C ASN A 65 3.52 1.79 10.57
N PHE A 66 4.17 1.54 11.69
CA PHE A 66 3.54 1.02 12.91
C PHE A 66 3.59 2.01 14.09
N ASP A 67 3.88 3.29 13.83
CA ASP A 67 4.11 4.28 14.89
C ASP A 67 2.85 4.63 15.69
N ASP A 68 1.70 4.69 15.01
CA ASP A 68 0.40 5.00 15.63
C ASP A 68 -0.62 3.94 15.25
N VAL A 69 -0.53 2.76 15.87
CA VAL A 69 -1.45 1.66 15.68
C VAL A 69 -2.47 1.57 16.81
N VAL A 70 -3.61 0.94 16.54
CA VAL A 70 -4.61 0.61 17.55
C VAL A 70 -4.55 -0.89 17.84
N PHE A 71 -4.68 -1.24 19.09
CA PHE A 71 -4.79 -2.64 19.54
C PHE A 71 -6.25 -2.94 19.85
N VAL A 72 -6.77 -4.02 19.27
CA VAL A 72 -8.18 -4.42 19.41
C VAL A 72 -8.25 -5.87 19.86
N ASP A 73 -9.26 -6.20 20.64
CA ASP A 73 -9.52 -7.57 21.07
C ASP A 73 -9.53 -8.54 19.87
N SER A 74 -8.66 -9.55 19.92
CA SER A 74 -8.46 -10.52 18.84
C SER A 74 -9.73 -11.29 18.47
N SER A 75 -10.70 -11.41 19.38
CA SER A 75 -11.99 -12.03 19.09
C SER A 75 -12.84 -11.27 18.05
N ARG A 76 -12.47 -10.02 17.76
CA ARG A 76 -13.10 -9.19 16.70
C ARG A 76 -12.54 -9.44 15.32
N VAL A 77 -11.42 -10.14 15.22
CA VAL A 77 -10.69 -10.35 13.99
C VAL A 77 -10.93 -11.77 13.50
N SER A 78 -11.47 -11.91 12.31
CA SER A 78 -11.59 -13.23 11.68
C SER A 78 -10.25 -13.66 11.10
N GLU A 79 -10.03 -14.96 10.94
CA GLU A 79 -8.81 -15.53 10.38
C GLU A 79 -8.48 -14.94 9.00
N GLU A 80 -9.50 -14.72 8.17
CA GLU A 80 -9.33 -14.11 6.84
C GLU A 80 -8.79 -12.68 6.90
N GLN A 81 -9.09 -11.93 7.96
CA GLN A 81 -8.67 -10.53 8.15
C GLN A 81 -7.26 -10.40 8.72
N ILE A 82 -6.66 -11.49 9.18
CA ILE A 82 -5.25 -11.50 9.59
C ILE A 82 -4.40 -11.34 8.34
N ILE A 83 -3.53 -10.31 8.34
CA ILE A 83 -2.64 -10.04 7.22
C ILE A 83 -1.30 -10.75 7.39
N THR A 84 -0.76 -11.15 6.26
CA THR A 84 0.51 -11.87 6.15
C THR A 84 1.45 -11.13 5.20
N SER A 85 2.70 -11.57 5.14
CA SER A 85 3.67 -11.00 4.18
C SER A 85 3.14 -11.08 2.75
N GLY A 86 3.24 -9.99 2.02
CA GLY A 86 2.73 -9.85 0.66
C GLY A 86 1.29 -9.36 0.56
N ASP A 87 0.52 -9.32 1.67
CA ASP A 87 -0.79 -8.66 1.61
C ASP A 87 -0.61 -7.14 1.44
N ILE A 88 -1.50 -6.52 0.69
CA ILE A 88 -1.51 -5.07 0.47
C ILE A 88 -2.67 -4.46 1.25
N VAL A 89 -2.40 -3.43 2.04
CA VAL A 89 -3.42 -2.65 2.74
C VAL A 89 -3.68 -1.35 1.99
N MET A 90 -4.95 -1.08 1.69
CA MET A 90 -5.39 0.11 0.95
C MET A 90 -6.37 0.93 1.77
N CYS A 91 -6.22 2.24 1.77
CA CYS A 91 -7.21 3.17 2.31
C CYS A 91 -8.48 3.15 1.43
N GLY A 92 -9.54 2.51 1.90
CA GLY A 92 -10.82 2.41 1.19
C GLY A 92 -11.69 3.65 1.37
N SER A 93 -11.66 4.29 2.56
CA SER A 93 -12.47 5.47 2.86
C SER A 93 -11.74 6.41 3.83
N ASN A 94 -11.78 7.71 3.54
CA ASN A 94 -11.22 8.74 4.40
C ASN A 94 -11.87 10.09 4.09
N GLY A 95 -11.91 11.01 5.07
CA GLY A 95 -12.38 12.40 4.84
C GLY A 95 -11.50 13.19 3.85
N SER A 96 -10.24 12.79 3.67
CA SER A 96 -9.35 13.37 2.66
C SER A 96 -9.32 12.52 1.40
N LYS A 97 -9.78 13.07 0.28
CA LYS A 97 -9.73 12.39 -1.03
C LYS A 97 -8.31 11.97 -1.45
N LYS A 98 -7.28 12.69 -0.98
CA LYS A 98 -5.88 12.39 -1.30
C LYS A 98 -5.39 11.07 -0.68
N LEU A 99 -5.98 10.67 0.45
CA LEU A 99 -5.62 9.44 1.15
C LEU A 99 -6.34 8.22 0.59
N VAL A 100 -7.56 8.39 0.06
CA VAL A 100 -8.33 7.28 -0.49
C VAL A 100 -7.63 6.69 -1.70
N GLY A 101 -7.46 5.37 -1.69
CA GLY A 101 -6.71 4.62 -2.71
C GLY A 101 -5.21 4.54 -2.46
N LYS A 102 -4.62 5.22 -1.45
CA LYS A 102 -3.25 4.92 -1.04
C LYS A 102 -3.17 3.46 -0.60
N ALA A 103 -2.15 2.77 -1.05
CA ALA A 103 -1.94 1.36 -0.75
C ALA A 103 -0.47 1.09 -0.43
N ALA A 104 -0.22 0.10 0.41
CA ALA A 104 1.13 -0.35 0.75
C ALA A 104 1.15 -1.86 0.97
N GLU A 105 2.23 -2.49 0.54
CA GLU A 105 2.52 -3.91 0.76
C GLU A 105 3.06 -4.14 2.16
N LEU A 106 2.56 -5.16 2.86
CA LEU A 106 3.13 -5.64 4.11
C LEU A 106 4.35 -6.53 3.82
N ARG A 107 5.54 -5.97 3.88
CA ARG A 107 6.80 -6.71 3.63
C ARG A 107 7.35 -7.36 4.89
N ILE A 108 7.19 -6.69 6.02
CA ILE A 108 7.66 -7.15 7.34
C ILE A 108 6.44 -7.37 8.21
N VAL A 109 6.22 -8.61 8.63
CA VAL A 109 5.12 -8.98 9.51
C VAL A 109 5.60 -8.83 10.96
N PRO A 110 4.91 -8.03 11.79
CA PRO A 110 5.18 -7.98 13.22
C PRO A 110 4.95 -9.36 13.88
N GLU A 111 5.61 -9.61 15.01
CA GLU A 111 5.35 -10.80 15.83
C GLU A 111 3.91 -10.81 16.37
N VAL A 112 3.37 -9.62 16.63
CA VAL A 112 1.98 -9.46 17.08
C VAL A 112 1.04 -9.60 15.90
N GLN A 113 -0.02 -10.38 16.08
CA GLN A 113 -1.07 -10.54 15.07
C GLN A 113 -1.54 -9.18 14.56
N THR A 114 -1.60 -9.03 13.24
CA THR A 114 -1.91 -7.75 12.60
C THR A 114 -3.08 -7.89 11.63
N SER A 115 -3.91 -6.87 11.60
CA SER A 115 -5.07 -6.72 10.71
C SER A 115 -5.24 -5.25 10.31
N PHE A 116 -6.38 -4.87 9.76
CA PHE A 116 -6.68 -3.50 9.30
C PHE A 116 -8.12 -3.13 9.58
N GLY A 117 -8.38 -1.85 9.83
CA GLY A 117 -9.70 -1.35 10.22
C GLY A 117 -10.68 -1.22 9.06
N ALA A 118 -11.97 -1.06 9.37
CA ALA A 118 -13.10 -1.06 8.44
C ALA A 118 -13.02 0.00 7.32
N PHE A 119 -12.21 1.05 7.48
CA PHE A 119 -11.96 2.06 6.45
C PHE A 119 -10.83 1.68 5.49
N CYS A 120 -10.21 0.52 5.70
CA CYS A 120 -9.20 -0.06 4.82
C CYS A 120 -9.73 -1.32 4.12
N LEU A 121 -9.06 -1.69 3.05
CA LEU A 121 -9.24 -2.94 2.31
C LEU A 121 -7.92 -3.70 2.32
N GLY A 122 -7.97 -5.00 2.58
CA GLY A 122 -6.86 -5.92 2.36
C GLY A 122 -6.92 -6.49 0.95
N ILE A 123 -5.79 -6.59 0.27
CA ILE A 123 -5.71 -7.16 -1.07
C ILE A 123 -4.67 -8.28 -1.01
N ARG A 124 -5.12 -9.49 -1.27
CA ARG A 124 -4.30 -10.71 -1.30
C ARG A 124 -4.15 -11.18 -2.73
N CYS A 125 -2.91 -11.30 -3.18
CA CYS A 125 -2.57 -11.76 -4.52
C CYS A 125 -2.62 -13.29 -4.61
N ASN A 126 -2.93 -13.82 -5.80
CA ASN A 126 -2.69 -15.23 -6.12
C ASN A 126 -1.34 -15.37 -6.87
N ASP A 127 -1.00 -16.60 -7.28
CA ASP A 127 0.31 -16.92 -7.89
C ASP A 127 0.55 -16.26 -9.26
N SER A 128 -0.45 -15.63 -9.87
CA SER A 128 -0.33 -14.98 -11.18
C SER A 128 0.16 -13.54 -11.13
N ILE A 129 0.11 -12.90 -9.96
CA ILE A 129 0.55 -11.52 -9.77
C ILE A 129 1.35 -11.36 -8.48
N LEU A 130 2.54 -10.76 -8.59
CA LEU A 130 3.38 -10.48 -7.44
C LEU A 130 2.83 -9.29 -6.64
N PRO A 131 2.77 -9.37 -5.29
CA PRO A 131 2.35 -8.26 -4.44
C PRO A 131 3.12 -6.97 -4.72
N SER A 132 4.44 -7.04 -4.83
CA SER A 132 5.29 -5.87 -5.08
C SER A 132 5.06 -5.26 -6.47
N TYR A 133 4.73 -6.08 -7.49
CA TYR A 133 4.31 -5.60 -8.81
C TYR A 133 3.01 -4.81 -8.71
N LEU A 134 1.98 -5.38 -8.06
CA LEU A 134 0.69 -4.73 -7.87
C LEU A 134 0.79 -3.49 -6.97
N SER A 135 1.58 -3.55 -5.91
CA SER A 135 1.84 -2.40 -5.03
C SER A 135 2.48 -1.24 -5.80
N THR A 136 3.42 -1.53 -6.72
CA THR A 136 3.99 -0.49 -7.58
C THR A 136 2.96 0.13 -8.51
N TYR A 137 2.08 -0.67 -9.11
CA TYR A 137 0.96 -0.15 -9.91
C TYR A 137 0.11 0.86 -9.12
N PHE A 138 -0.21 0.57 -7.87
CA PHE A 138 -0.97 1.48 -7.01
C PHE A 138 -0.24 2.80 -6.67
N GLN A 139 1.05 2.92 -6.97
CA GLN A 139 1.81 4.17 -6.84
C GLN A 139 1.85 4.98 -8.14
N THR A 140 1.34 4.46 -9.26
CA THR A 140 1.39 5.12 -10.57
C THR A 140 0.33 6.22 -10.72
N SER A 141 0.60 7.17 -11.61
CA SER A 141 -0.39 8.18 -12.01
C SER A 141 -1.60 7.56 -12.70
N ILE A 142 -1.38 6.52 -13.54
CA ILE A 142 -2.47 5.82 -14.23
C ILE A 142 -3.50 5.27 -13.24
N TYR A 143 -3.04 4.64 -12.17
CA TYR A 143 -3.94 4.18 -11.11
C TYR A 143 -4.64 5.36 -10.42
N ARG A 144 -3.89 6.40 -10.07
CA ARG A 144 -4.44 7.57 -9.38
C ARG A 144 -5.55 8.24 -10.19
N ASP A 145 -5.33 8.43 -11.49
CA ASP A 145 -6.31 9.02 -12.39
C ASP A 145 -7.58 8.14 -12.51
N LYS A 146 -7.41 6.81 -12.57
CA LYS A 146 -8.56 5.87 -12.59
C LYS A 146 -9.40 5.93 -11.30
N ILE A 147 -8.77 6.08 -10.14
CA ILE A 147 -9.47 6.18 -8.86
C ILE A 147 -10.16 7.54 -8.71
N GLU A 148 -9.51 8.63 -9.09
CA GLU A 148 -10.08 9.97 -9.04
C GLU A 148 -11.30 10.11 -9.98
N ALA A 149 -11.24 9.50 -11.16
CA ALA A 149 -12.36 9.48 -12.10
C ALA A 149 -13.60 8.76 -11.52
N LYS A 150 -13.43 7.70 -10.73
CA LYS A 150 -14.53 7.00 -10.04
C LYS A 150 -15.18 7.85 -8.94
N GLY A 151 -14.48 8.85 -8.42
CA GLY A 151 -14.98 9.80 -7.40
C GLY A 151 -15.54 11.11 -7.97
N ALA A 152 -15.58 11.28 -9.29
CA ALA A 152 -16.10 12.48 -9.93
C ALA A 152 -17.58 12.68 -9.57
N GLY A 153 -17.89 13.84 -9.00
CA GLY A 153 -19.25 14.20 -8.56
C GLY A 153 -19.61 13.84 -7.11
N SER A 154 -18.71 13.19 -6.35
CA SER A 154 -18.91 12.92 -4.93
C SER A 154 -17.95 13.73 -4.06
N ASN A 155 -18.45 14.26 -2.92
CA ASN A 155 -17.61 14.93 -1.91
C ASN A 155 -16.76 13.95 -1.09
N ILE A 156 -17.16 12.67 -1.02
CA ILE A 156 -16.46 11.61 -0.31
C ILE A 156 -16.17 10.51 -1.32
N LEU A 157 -14.89 10.22 -1.52
CA LEU A 157 -14.46 9.06 -2.28
C LEU A 157 -14.47 7.83 -1.35
N ASN A 158 -15.19 6.79 -1.77
CA ASN A 158 -15.22 5.50 -1.09
C ASN A 158 -14.96 4.39 -2.10
N ILE A 159 -13.83 3.69 -1.93
CA ILE A 159 -13.46 2.56 -2.77
C ILE A 159 -14.09 1.29 -2.21
N LYS A 160 -14.90 0.63 -3.03
CA LYS A 160 -15.50 -0.67 -2.74
C LYS A 160 -14.67 -1.79 -3.38
N PRO A 161 -14.77 -3.03 -2.91
CA PRO A 161 -14.09 -4.18 -3.53
C PRO A 161 -14.25 -4.26 -5.04
N ASP A 162 -15.46 -4.04 -5.57
CA ASP A 162 -15.71 -4.09 -7.01
C ASP A 162 -14.94 -3.02 -7.80
N HIS A 163 -14.67 -1.86 -7.19
CA HIS A 163 -13.86 -0.83 -7.85
C HIS A 163 -12.42 -1.32 -8.08
N ILE A 164 -11.89 -2.17 -7.18
CA ILE A 164 -10.56 -2.76 -7.32
C ILE A 164 -10.59 -3.97 -8.25
N TYR A 165 -11.58 -4.85 -8.10
CA TYR A 165 -11.77 -6.00 -8.96
C TYR A 165 -11.89 -5.65 -10.45
N ASP A 166 -12.50 -4.52 -10.77
CA ASP A 166 -12.71 -4.05 -12.14
C ASP A 166 -11.58 -3.16 -12.69
N LEU A 167 -10.49 -3.00 -11.94
CA LEU A 167 -9.28 -2.38 -12.48
C LEU A 167 -8.69 -3.32 -13.54
N GLU A 168 -8.38 -2.74 -14.67
CA GLU A 168 -7.70 -3.42 -15.77
C GLU A 168 -6.25 -2.97 -15.81
N ILE A 169 -5.33 -3.93 -15.65
CA ILE A 169 -3.88 -3.71 -15.67
C ILE A 169 -3.19 -4.78 -16.51
N PRO A 170 -2.04 -4.48 -17.10
CA PRO A 170 -1.21 -5.50 -17.71
C PRO A 170 -0.75 -6.53 -16.69
N ILE A 171 -0.80 -7.82 -17.05
CA ILE A 171 -0.31 -8.93 -16.22
C ILE A 171 0.76 -9.69 -17.01
N PRO A 172 2.01 -9.22 -17.00
CA PRO A 172 3.10 -9.94 -17.66
C PRO A 172 3.41 -11.26 -16.94
N PRO A 173 4.10 -12.20 -17.58
CA PRO A 173 4.57 -13.43 -16.93
C PRO A 173 5.35 -13.12 -15.63
N VAL A 174 5.20 -13.98 -14.62
CA VAL A 174 5.76 -13.76 -13.26
C VAL A 174 7.27 -13.48 -13.26
N ASN A 175 8.04 -14.15 -14.14
CA ASN A 175 9.46 -13.89 -14.28
C ASN A 175 9.77 -12.43 -14.68
N GLN A 176 8.97 -11.82 -15.55
CA GLN A 176 9.12 -10.41 -15.94
C GLN A 176 8.66 -9.46 -14.83
N GLN A 177 7.60 -9.82 -14.10
CA GLN A 177 7.22 -9.08 -12.89
C GLN A 177 8.37 -9.09 -11.87
N MET A 178 9.06 -10.24 -11.67
CA MET A 178 10.22 -10.36 -10.78
C MET A 178 11.40 -9.49 -11.21
N GLU A 179 11.68 -9.41 -12.51
CA GLU A 179 12.73 -8.53 -13.04
C GLU A 179 12.45 -7.07 -12.71
N PHE A 180 11.21 -6.64 -12.93
CA PHE A 180 10.82 -5.27 -12.59
C PHE A 180 10.89 -5.01 -11.08
N VAL A 181 10.41 -5.93 -10.23
CA VAL A 181 10.48 -5.79 -8.77
C VAL A 181 11.94 -5.58 -8.31
N LYS A 182 12.90 -6.33 -8.86
CA LYS A 182 14.33 -6.13 -8.56
C LYS A 182 14.81 -4.72 -8.92
N ILE A 183 14.37 -4.18 -10.05
CA ILE A 183 14.73 -2.80 -10.46
C ILE A 183 14.13 -1.78 -9.48
N ALA A 184 12.87 -1.95 -9.09
CA ALA A 184 12.19 -1.08 -8.14
C ALA A 184 12.86 -1.10 -6.76
N GLU A 185 13.20 -2.28 -6.25
CA GLU A 185 13.92 -2.44 -4.97
C GLU A 185 15.31 -1.80 -4.97
N GLN A 186 16.04 -1.92 -6.08
CA GLN A 186 17.34 -1.24 -6.23
C GLN A 186 17.19 0.27 -6.26
N ALA A 187 16.17 0.79 -6.93
CA ALA A 187 15.88 2.22 -6.98
C ALA A 187 15.50 2.77 -5.59
N ASP A 188 14.65 2.06 -4.85
CA ASP A 188 14.27 2.43 -3.48
C ASP A 188 15.48 2.44 -2.54
N LYS A 189 16.33 1.40 -2.60
CA LYS A 189 17.57 1.32 -1.82
C LYS A 189 18.51 2.51 -2.13
N SER A 190 18.71 2.81 -3.41
CA SER A 190 19.56 3.93 -3.83
C SER A 190 18.99 5.27 -3.35
N LYS A 191 17.68 5.47 -3.42
CA LYS A 191 16.99 6.66 -2.90
C LYS A 191 17.23 6.80 -1.40
N PHE A 192 17.10 5.73 -0.63
CA PHE A 192 17.31 5.73 0.82
C PHE A 192 18.73 6.11 1.21
N GLU A 193 19.74 5.53 0.54
CA GLU A 193 21.15 5.87 0.78
C GLU A 193 21.48 7.33 0.41
N LEU A 194 20.86 7.83 -0.66
CA LEU A 194 21.00 9.24 -1.05
C LEU A 194 20.38 10.18 -0.01
N CYS A 195 19.18 9.88 0.50
CA CYS A 195 18.55 10.67 1.55
C CYS A 195 19.41 10.71 2.81
N LYS A 196 19.95 9.59 3.26
CA LYS A 196 20.89 9.55 4.39
C LYS A 196 22.13 10.43 4.17
N SER A 197 22.67 10.40 2.95
CA SER A 197 23.84 11.22 2.61
C SER A 197 23.50 12.71 2.65
N ILE A 198 22.32 13.11 2.17
CA ILE A 198 21.84 14.50 2.24
C ILE A 198 21.69 14.93 3.71
N GLU A 199 21.05 14.12 4.55
CA GLU A 199 20.88 14.43 5.98
C GLU A 199 22.22 14.61 6.69
N ALA A 200 23.20 13.76 6.38
CA ALA A 200 24.54 13.87 6.94
C ALA A 200 25.25 15.18 6.50
N ILE A 201 25.12 15.54 5.22
CA ILE A 201 25.68 16.80 4.67
C ILE A 201 25.01 18.01 5.34
N ASP A 202 23.68 18.00 5.46
CA ASP A 202 22.92 19.08 6.11
C ASP A 202 23.33 19.26 7.58
N ALA A 203 23.58 18.14 8.30
CA ALA A 203 24.09 18.22 9.68
C ALA A 203 25.46 18.87 9.76
N VAL A 204 26.38 18.55 8.82
CA VAL A 204 27.71 19.17 8.74
C VAL A 204 27.59 20.67 8.43
N ILE A 205 26.77 21.05 7.44
CA ILE A 205 26.55 22.46 7.08
C ILE A 205 26.03 23.24 8.29
N LYS A 206 25.00 22.72 9.00
CA LYS A 206 24.47 23.36 10.20
C LYS A 206 25.53 23.55 11.28
N SER A 207 26.41 22.59 11.47
CA SER A 207 27.51 22.70 12.46
C SER A 207 28.54 23.76 12.09
N LEU A 208 28.79 23.98 10.80
CA LEU A 208 29.74 24.96 10.30
C LEU A 208 29.18 26.40 10.31
N VAL A 209 27.86 26.54 10.14
CA VAL A 209 27.20 27.87 10.11
C VAL A 209 26.92 28.40 11.55
N ASN A 210 26.80 27.51 12.54
CA ASN A 210 26.52 27.88 13.92
C ASN A 210 27.79 28.03 14.82
N ASN A 211 28.98 27.89 14.24
CA ASN A 211 30.28 28.25 14.83
C ASN A 211 30.81 29.55 14.24
#